data_cd247c252f44edab9733593de58197a4
#
_entry.id   cd247c252f44edab9733593de58197a4
#
_cell.length_a   1.000
_cell.length_b   1.000
_cell.length_c   1.000
_cell.angle_alpha   90.00
_cell.angle_beta   90.00
_cell.angle_gamma   90.00
#
_symmetry.space_group_name_H-M   'P 1'
#
loop_
_entity.id
_entity.type
_entity.pdbx_description
1 polymer ?
#
loop_
_entity_poly.entity_id
_entity_poly.type
_entity_poly.pdbx_seq_one_letter_code
_entity_poly.pdbx_strand_id
1 'polypeptide(L)'
;MAPASGTFLIADPFLKDPNFARTVVLLCEHQAEGSFGFVINRPFQQTLNELLPDAEDMQSIPLYFGGPVQPDTVHFIHQYPDLIENSYEVGEGIYWGGNFEQTLELIQMRLIDIRKIKFFIGYSGWGGGQLEAELEEHSWIVSPAYPELVFHGQQEMIWQQSLRELGDEYALMANFPIDPSLN
;
A
#
# COMPACT_ATOMS: atom_id res chain seq x y z
N MET A 1 13.51 -3.19 -13.61
CA MET A 1 13.32 -1.88 -12.97
C MET A 1 13.91 -1.90 -11.57
N ALA A 2 14.53 -0.82 -11.17
CA ALA A 2 15.09 -0.69 -9.82
C ALA A 2 14.03 -0.15 -8.84
N PRO A 3 14.07 -0.57 -7.57
CA PRO A 3 13.15 -0.04 -6.58
C PRO A 3 13.41 1.45 -6.31
N ALA A 4 12.36 2.21 -6.16
CA ALA A 4 12.40 3.64 -5.87
C ALA A 4 11.07 4.06 -5.26
N SER A 5 11.02 5.26 -4.68
CA SER A 5 9.75 5.87 -4.30
C SER A 5 8.78 5.88 -5.49
N GLY A 6 7.56 5.47 -5.27
CA GLY A 6 6.55 5.39 -6.33
C GLY A 6 6.60 4.13 -7.18
N THR A 7 7.28 3.07 -6.72
CA THR A 7 7.23 1.76 -7.36
C THR A 7 6.43 0.78 -6.52
N PHE A 8 5.91 -0.25 -7.18
CA PHE A 8 5.34 -1.42 -6.50
C PHE A 8 6.42 -2.47 -6.26
N LEU A 9 6.31 -3.13 -5.13
CA LEU A 9 6.95 -4.42 -4.88
C LEU A 9 5.83 -5.46 -4.89
N ILE A 10 5.81 -6.28 -5.94
CA ILE A 10 4.80 -7.31 -6.13
C ILE A 10 5.38 -8.62 -5.62
N ALA A 11 4.73 -9.25 -4.64
CA ALA A 11 5.23 -10.50 -4.08
C ALA A 11 5.27 -11.59 -5.15
N ASP A 12 6.42 -12.28 -5.24
CA ASP A 12 6.53 -13.46 -6.09
C ASP A 12 5.50 -14.50 -5.64
N PRO A 13 4.87 -15.25 -6.56
CA PRO A 13 3.85 -16.26 -6.20
C PRO A 13 4.31 -17.29 -5.19
N PHE A 14 5.61 -17.54 -5.11
CA PHE A 14 6.20 -18.52 -4.21
C PHE A 14 6.75 -17.93 -2.91
N LEU A 15 6.56 -16.63 -2.69
CA LEU A 15 6.96 -15.99 -1.44
C LEU A 15 6.11 -16.55 -0.30
N LYS A 16 6.77 -17.17 0.69
CA LYS A 16 6.09 -17.90 1.77
C LYS A 16 5.90 -17.11 3.06
N ASP A 17 6.48 -15.91 3.17
CA ASP A 17 6.31 -15.08 4.36
C ASP A 17 4.81 -14.73 4.51
N PRO A 18 4.15 -15.15 5.62
CA PRO A 18 2.72 -14.92 5.78
C PRO A 18 2.34 -13.44 5.85
N ASN A 19 3.28 -12.56 6.21
CA ASN A 19 3.04 -11.12 6.22
C ASN A 19 2.97 -10.53 4.80
N PHE A 20 3.59 -11.18 3.82
CA PHE A 20 3.77 -10.62 2.48
C PHE A 20 3.32 -11.51 1.34
N ALA A 21 2.83 -12.74 1.62
CA ALA A 21 2.33 -13.61 0.56
C ALA A 21 1.21 -12.92 -0.24
N ARG A 22 1.37 -12.87 -1.56
CA ARG A 22 0.42 -12.27 -2.51
C ARG A 22 0.08 -10.80 -2.20
N THR A 23 1.04 -10.07 -1.67
CA THR A 23 0.87 -8.64 -1.42
C THR A 23 1.46 -7.80 -2.54
N VAL A 24 0.97 -6.56 -2.61
CA VAL A 24 1.61 -5.49 -3.36
C VAL A 24 1.94 -4.40 -2.35
N VAL A 25 3.21 -3.99 -2.33
CA VAL A 25 3.67 -2.88 -1.48
C VAL A 25 3.86 -1.66 -2.36
N LEU A 26 3.32 -0.52 -1.93
CA LEU A 26 3.69 0.77 -2.50
C LEU A 26 4.91 1.27 -1.74
N LEU A 27 6.04 1.35 -2.44
CA LEU A 27 7.27 1.84 -1.83
C LEU A 27 7.22 3.37 -1.77
N CYS A 28 7.30 3.92 -0.57
CA CYS A 28 7.20 5.36 -0.35
C CYS A 28 8.56 6.02 -0.24
N GLU A 29 9.58 5.29 0.24
CA GLU A 29 10.94 5.79 0.36
C GLU A 29 11.90 4.62 0.18
N HIS A 30 12.97 4.87 -0.56
CA HIS A 30 14.05 3.89 -0.76
C HIS A 30 15.39 4.61 -0.75
N GLN A 31 16.18 4.34 0.28
CA GLN A 31 17.51 4.92 0.48
C GLN A 31 18.51 3.84 0.89
N ALA A 32 19.79 4.19 0.88
CA ALA A 32 20.86 3.27 1.29
C ALA A 32 20.69 2.80 2.74
N GLU A 33 20.16 3.67 3.61
CA GLU A 33 19.93 3.38 5.04
C GLU A 33 18.72 2.50 5.28
N GLY A 34 17.81 2.40 4.32
CA GLY A 34 16.59 1.62 4.46
C GLY A 34 15.46 2.11 3.57
N SER A 35 14.35 1.39 3.65
CA SER A 35 13.18 1.66 2.84
C SER A 35 11.91 1.43 3.65
N PHE A 36 10.82 2.11 3.25
CA PHE A 36 9.50 1.79 3.80
C PHE A 36 8.41 1.97 2.76
N GLY A 37 7.30 1.31 3.01
CA GLY A 37 6.12 1.41 2.19
C GLY A 37 4.91 0.77 2.87
N PHE A 38 3.82 0.68 2.14
CA PHE A 38 2.56 0.14 2.65
C PHE A 38 2.08 -1.01 1.78
N VAL A 39 1.72 -2.12 2.42
CA VAL A 39 0.93 -3.16 1.75
C VAL A 39 -0.43 -2.54 1.41
N ILE A 40 -0.81 -2.56 0.13
CA ILE A 40 -2.02 -1.85 -0.31
C ILE A 40 -3.24 -2.75 -0.47
N ASN A 41 -3.08 -4.07 -0.40
CA ASN A 41 -4.14 -5.02 -0.72
C ASN A 41 -4.54 -5.95 0.44
N ARG A 42 -4.31 -5.53 1.69
CA ARG A 42 -4.77 -6.28 2.87
C ARG A 42 -5.73 -5.45 3.70
N PRO A 43 -7.05 -5.72 3.62
CA PRO A 43 -8.02 -5.05 4.48
C PRO A 43 -7.77 -5.36 5.95
N PHE A 44 -8.01 -4.37 6.80
CA PHE A 44 -8.00 -4.57 8.26
C PHE A 44 -9.44 -4.85 8.72
N GLN A 45 -9.59 -5.54 9.85
CA GLN A 45 -10.90 -5.95 10.34
C GLN A 45 -11.74 -4.80 10.92
N GLN A 46 -11.11 -3.68 11.24
CA GLN A 46 -11.78 -2.50 11.79
C GLN A 46 -11.73 -1.36 10.78
N THR A 47 -12.68 -0.44 10.88
CA THR A 47 -12.65 0.82 10.12
C THR A 47 -11.90 1.87 10.91
N LEU A 48 -11.50 2.95 10.25
CA LEU A 48 -10.88 4.09 10.91
C LEU A 48 -11.82 4.69 11.96
N ASN A 49 -13.12 4.72 11.68
CA ASN A 49 -14.14 5.23 12.59
C ASN A 49 -14.17 4.49 13.93
N GLU A 50 -13.93 3.18 13.90
CA GLU A 50 -13.91 2.37 15.12
C GLU A 50 -12.69 2.63 15.99
N LEU A 51 -11.58 3.09 15.39
CA LEU A 51 -10.34 3.34 16.11
C LEU A 51 -10.19 4.79 16.59
N LEU A 52 -10.84 5.75 15.92
CA LEU A 52 -10.69 7.17 16.22
C LEU A 52 -12.01 7.78 16.65
N PRO A 53 -12.11 8.25 17.92
CA PRO A 53 -13.34 8.91 18.40
C PRO A 53 -13.77 10.09 17.54
N ASP A 54 -12.82 10.86 17.01
CA ASP A 54 -13.10 12.04 16.18
C ASP A 54 -13.75 11.69 14.84
N ALA A 55 -13.66 10.43 14.41
CA ALA A 55 -14.23 9.95 13.16
C ALA A 55 -15.54 9.18 13.35
N GLU A 56 -16.06 9.07 14.58
CA GLU A 56 -17.21 8.24 14.90
C GLU A 56 -18.46 8.57 14.07
N ASP A 57 -18.73 9.86 13.86
CA ASP A 57 -19.91 10.35 13.15
C ASP A 57 -19.67 10.55 11.65
N MET A 58 -18.52 10.18 11.15
CA MET A 58 -18.17 10.32 9.73
C MET A 58 -18.65 9.12 8.92
N GLN A 59 -18.70 9.26 7.59
CA GLN A 59 -18.93 8.13 6.72
C GLN A 59 -17.90 7.03 6.99
N SER A 60 -18.26 5.78 6.74
CA SER A 60 -17.37 4.65 6.99
C SER A 60 -16.09 4.75 6.16
N ILE A 61 -14.94 4.72 6.83
CA ILE A 61 -13.63 4.84 6.20
C ILE A 61 -12.91 3.51 6.35
N PRO A 62 -12.68 2.78 5.24
CA PRO A 62 -11.93 1.52 5.29
C PRO A 62 -10.51 1.72 5.81
N LEU A 63 -9.99 0.72 6.50
CA LEU A 63 -8.64 0.71 7.01
C LEU A 63 -7.94 -0.54 6.49
N TYR A 64 -6.65 -0.41 6.18
CA TYR A 64 -5.85 -1.49 5.62
C TYR A 64 -4.65 -1.76 6.51
N PHE A 65 -4.19 -3.01 6.50
CA PHE A 65 -2.98 -3.40 7.20
C PHE A 65 -1.77 -3.08 6.31
N GLY A 66 -1.06 -2.00 6.62
CA GLY A 66 0.06 -1.52 5.81
C GLY A 66 1.37 -2.27 6.03
N GLY A 67 1.48 -3.01 7.13
CA GLY A 67 2.66 -3.81 7.45
C GLY A 67 2.83 -4.04 8.94
N PRO A 68 3.83 -4.86 9.31
CA PRO A 68 4.00 -5.28 10.70
C PRO A 68 4.75 -4.29 11.59
N VAL A 69 5.28 -3.19 11.02
CA VAL A 69 6.06 -2.22 11.81
C VAL A 69 5.12 -1.18 12.40
N GLN A 70 5.26 -0.92 13.69
CA GLN A 70 4.46 0.04 14.44
C GLN A 70 2.95 -0.10 14.16
N PRO A 71 2.35 -1.26 14.47
CA PRO A 71 0.95 -1.54 14.11
C PRO A 71 -0.07 -0.74 14.91
N ASP A 72 0.37 0.16 15.75
CA ASP A 72 -0.44 1.11 16.52
C ASP A 72 -0.45 2.52 15.89
N THR A 73 0.15 2.70 14.72
CA THR A 73 0.21 3.98 14.02
C THR A 73 -0.68 3.97 12.77
N VAL A 74 -1.30 5.12 12.50
CA VAL A 74 -2.17 5.32 11.33
C VAL A 74 -1.44 6.20 10.32
N HIS A 75 -1.44 5.77 9.07
CA HIS A 75 -0.86 6.50 7.93
C HIS A 75 -1.87 6.58 6.82
N PHE A 76 -1.65 7.50 5.87
CA PHE A 76 -2.54 7.58 4.71
C PHE A 76 -1.81 8.05 3.46
N ILE A 77 -2.36 7.64 2.31
CA ILE A 77 -1.95 8.09 0.99
C ILE A 77 -3.17 8.64 0.26
N HIS A 78 -2.97 9.55 -0.68
CA HIS A 78 -4.10 10.24 -1.32
C HIS A 78 -3.71 10.86 -2.67
N GLN A 79 -4.71 11.45 -3.33
CA GLN A 79 -4.57 12.14 -4.62
C GLN A 79 -4.92 13.64 -4.53
N TYR A 80 -4.79 14.25 -3.33
CA TYR A 80 -5.23 15.62 -3.06
C TYR A 80 -4.11 16.53 -2.54
N PRO A 81 -3.01 16.75 -3.31
CA PRO A 81 -1.89 17.56 -2.83
C PRO A 81 -2.26 19.02 -2.63
N ASP A 82 -3.28 19.53 -3.36
CA ASP A 82 -3.70 20.93 -3.29
C ASP A 82 -4.63 21.22 -2.10
N LEU A 83 -5.22 20.19 -1.50
CA LEU A 83 -6.15 20.32 -0.39
C LEU A 83 -5.55 19.89 0.96
N ILE A 84 -4.64 18.93 0.95
CA ILE A 84 -4.02 18.39 2.17
C ILE A 84 -2.61 18.96 2.30
N GLU A 85 -2.40 19.80 3.29
CA GLU A 85 -1.12 20.46 3.55
C GLU A 85 -0.08 19.46 4.03
N ASN A 86 1.18 19.73 3.69
CA ASN A 86 2.36 18.96 4.15
C ASN A 86 2.39 17.50 3.67
N SER A 87 1.80 17.22 2.51
CA SER A 87 1.90 15.90 1.89
C SER A 87 3.18 15.78 1.08
N TYR A 88 3.68 14.54 0.96
CA TYR A 88 4.88 14.20 0.20
C TYR A 88 4.52 13.48 -1.08
N GLU A 89 5.07 13.92 -2.21
CA GLU A 89 4.91 13.20 -3.47
C GLU A 89 5.69 11.87 -3.40
N VAL A 90 4.99 10.76 -3.56
CA VAL A 90 5.56 9.42 -3.60
C VAL A 90 5.83 8.99 -5.04
N GLY A 91 4.88 9.24 -5.91
CA GLY A 91 4.94 8.96 -7.33
C GLY A 91 3.89 9.78 -8.06
N GLU A 92 3.79 9.60 -9.36
CA GLU A 92 2.83 10.36 -10.16
C GLU A 92 1.40 10.09 -9.68
N GLY A 93 0.74 11.14 -9.19
CA GLY A 93 -0.64 11.06 -8.70
C GLY A 93 -0.81 10.39 -7.34
N ILE A 94 0.27 10.14 -6.62
CA ILE A 94 0.22 9.50 -5.30
C ILE A 94 1.02 10.33 -4.31
N TYR A 95 0.38 10.69 -3.20
CA TYR A 95 0.96 11.50 -2.14
C TYR A 95 0.81 10.79 -0.79
N TRP A 96 1.78 10.96 0.08
CA TRP A 96 1.78 10.34 1.40
C TRP A 96 1.67 11.38 2.47
N GLY A 97 0.74 11.15 3.42
CA GLY A 97 0.62 11.94 4.64
C GLY A 97 0.10 13.34 4.44
N GLY A 98 0.41 14.16 5.41
CA GLY A 98 -0.02 15.53 5.50
C GLY A 98 -0.74 15.80 6.82
N ASN A 99 -1.42 16.94 6.91
CA ASN A 99 -2.16 17.34 8.10
C ASN A 99 -3.36 16.41 8.31
N PHE A 100 -3.29 15.58 9.33
CA PHE A 100 -4.31 14.54 9.59
C PHE A 100 -5.65 15.15 10.01
N GLU A 101 -5.63 16.14 10.89
CA GLU A 101 -6.87 16.80 11.34
C GLU A 101 -7.59 17.48 10.18
N GLN A 102 -6.83 18.19 9.34
CA GLN A 102 -7.38 18.80 8.12
C GLN A 102 -7.99 17.74 7.20
N THR A 103 -7.34 16.61 7.05
CA THR A 103 -7.82 15.52 6.22
C THR A 103 -9.16 14.99 6.71
N LEU A 104 -9.31 14.78 8.02
CA LEU A 104 -10.58 14.33 8.59
C LEU A 104 -11.68 15.38 8.37
N GLU A 105 -11.37 16.67 8.52
CA GLU A 105 -12.32 17.74 8.25
C GLU A 105 -12.78 17.73 6.79
N LEU A 106 -11.86 17.57 5.85
CA LEU A 106 -12.18 17.51 4.43
C LEU A 106 -13.08 16.31 4.09
N ILE A 107 -12.86 15.17 4.73
CA ILE A 107 -13.73 14.01 4.58
C ILE A 107 -15.11 14.30 5.16
N GLN A 108 -15.18 14.86 6.35
CA GLN A 108 -16.44 15.22 7.02
C GLN A 108 -17.28 16.19 6.19
N MET A 109 -16.63 17.17 5.57
CA MET A 109 -17.27 18.15 4.71
C MET A 109 -17.57 17.62 3.30
N ARG A 110 -17.19 16.38 3.01
CA ARG A 110 -17.34 15.72 1.71
C ARG A 110 -16.66 16.47 0.56
N LEU A 111 -15.55 17.14 0.87
CA LEU A 111 -14.73 17.85 -0.13
C LEU A 111 -13.71 16.94 -0.80
N ILE A 112 -13.46 15.77 -0.25
CA ILE A 112 -12.61 14.75 -0.86
C ILE A 112 -13.38 13.44 -0.98
N ASP A 113 -13.05 12.68 -2.02
CA ASP A 113 -13.64 11.39 -2.31
C ASP A 113 -12.84 10.32 -1.55
N ILE A 114 -13.49 9.55 -0.67
CA ILE A 114 -12.80 8.51 0.11
C ILE A 114 -12.24 7.38 -0.77
N ARG A 115 -12.67 7.29 -2.03
CA ARG A 115 -12.08 6.34 -2.99
C ARG A 115 -10.70 6.78 -3.49
N LYS A 116 -10.32 8.04 -3.23
CA LYS A 116 -9.02 8.62 -3.63
C LYS A 116 -8.11 8.86 -2.44
N ILE A 117 -8.42 8.25 -1.31
CA ILE A 117 -7.60 8.28 -0.10
C ILE A 117 -7.62 6.88 0.52
N LYS A 118 -6.50 6.48 1.11
CA LYS A 118 -6.38 5.16 1.69
C LYS A 118 -5.64 5.24 3.02
N PHE A 119 -6.22 4.67 4.06
CA PHE A 119 -5.67 4.69 5.40
C PHE A 119 -5.09 3.32 5.76
N PHE A 120 -3.96 3.34 6.45
CA PHE A 120 -3.24 2.14 6.86
C PHE A 120 -2.97 2.14 8.33
N ILE A 121 -2.99 0.94 8.93
CA ILE A 121 -2.41 0.71 10.24
C ILE A 121 -1.07 0.01 10.02
N GLY A 122 -0.01 0.53 10.66
CA GLY A 122 1.33 0.01 10.49
C GLY A 122 1.93 0.27 9.11
N TYR A 123 3.17 -0.13 8.94
CA TYR A 123 3.88 -0.03 7.66
C TYR A 123 4.87 -1.19 7.48
N SER A 124 5.42 -1.31 6.28
CA SER A 124 6.43 -2.29 5.93
C SER A 124 7.79 -1.59 5.84
N GLY A 125 8.81 -2.16 6.43
CA GLY A 125 10.14 -1.56 6.46
C GLY A 125 11.24 -2.55 6.09
N TRP A 126 12.29 -2.02 5.49
CA TRP A 126 13.50 -2.76 5.14
C TRP A 126 14.70 -1.98 5.66
N GLY A 127 15.61 -2.67 6.35
CA GLY A 127 16.88 -2.09 6.74
C GLY A 127 17.80 -1.88 5.55
N GLY A 128 18.91 -1.17 5.75
CA GLY A 128 19.89 -0.94 4.67
C GLY A 128 20.36 -2.24 4.05
N GLY A 129 20.22 -2.37 2.72
CA GLY A 129 20.63 -3.56 1.96
C GLY A 129 19.65 -4.72 1.99
N GLN A 130 18.64 -4.69 2.85
CA GLN A 130 17.69 -5.81 2.98
C GLN A 130 16.84 -6.00 1.73
N LEU A 131 16.28 -4.91 1.20
CA LEU A 131 15.44 -5.00 0.00
C LEU A 131 16.24 -5.52 -1.20
N GLU A 132 17.47 -5.04 -1.37
CA GLU A 132 18.35 -5.50 -2.44
C GLU A 132 18.62 -6.99 -2.34
N ALA A 133 18.85 -7.52 -1.13
CA ALA A 133 19.04 -8.95 -0.91
C ALA A 133 17.78 -9.75 -1.26
N GLU A 134 16.61 -9.26 -0.88
CA GLU A 134 15.34 -9.91 -1.22
C GLU A 134 15.07 -9.89 -2.72
N LEU A 135 15.47 -8.83 -3.40
CA LEU A 135 15.36 -8.76 -4.87
C LEU A 135 16.29 -9.78 -5.55
N GLU A 136 17.50 -9.98 -5.03
CA GLU A 136 18.41 -11.02 -5.54
C GLU A 136 17.85 -12.42 -5.33
N GLU A 137 17.07 -12.62 -4.27
CA GLU A 137 16.39 -13.89 -3.99
C GLU A 137 15.08 -14.04 -4.76
N HIS A 138 14.74 -13.09 -5.61
CA HIS A 138 13.49 -13.08 -6.40
C HIS A 138 12.22 -13.08 -5.54
N SER A 139 12.27 -12.47 -4.35
CA SER A 139 11.11 -12.36 -3.47
C SER A 139 10.07 -11.37 -4.00
N TRP A 140 10.53 -10.36 -4.73
CA TRP A 140 9.71 -9.26 -5.22
C TRP A 140 9.94 -8.99 -6.70
N ILE A 141 8.88 -8.54 -7.36
CA ILE A 141 8.93 -8.03 -8.73
C ILE A 141 8.66 -6.52 -8.64
N VAL A 142 9.52 -5.71 -9.23
CA VAL A 142 9.39 -4.25 -9.20
C VAL A 142 8.67 -3.76 -10.45
N SER A 143 7.66 -2.90 -10.27
CA SER A 143 6.96 -2.24 -11.37
C SER A 143 6.67 -0.78 -11.01
N PRO A 144 6.31 0.07 -11.99
CA PRO A 144 5.76 1.39 -11.65
C PRO A 144 4.50 1.22 -10.81
N ALA A 145 4.24 2.15 -9.90
CA ALA A 145 2.99 2.18 -9.17
C ALA A 145 1.91 2.86 -10.03
N TYR A 146 0.76 2.19 -10.13
CA TYR A 146 -0.38 2.72 -10.88
C TYR A 146 -1.44 3.22 -9.90
N PRO A 147 -1.79 4.53 -9.90
CA PRO A 147 -2.78 5.05 -8.96
C PRO A 147 -4.11 4.29 -8.98
N GLU A 148 -4.56 3.87 -10.15
CA GLU A 148 -5.79 3.10 -10.29
C GLU A 148 -5.75 1.74 -9.59
N LEU A 149 -4.57 1.15 -9.42
CA LEU A 149 -4.41 -0.08 -8.62
C LEU A 149 -4.24 0.23 -7.14
N VAL A 150 -3.51 1.31 -6.81
CA VAL A 150 -3.34 1.73 -5.41
C VAL A 150 -4.69 1.97 -4.74
N PHE A 151 -5.59 2.65 -5.45
CA PHE A 151 -6.92 3.03 -4.93
C PHE A 151 -8.06 2.14 -5.44
N HIS A 152 -7.72 0.95 -5.94
CA HIS A 152 -8.72 0.01 -6.48
C HIS A 152 -9.67 -0.47 -5.39
N GLY A 153 -10.98 -0.53 -5.73
CA GLY A 153 -12.01 -0.90 -4.77
C GLY A 153 -12.05 -2.39 -4.39
N GLN A 154 -11.48 -3.26 -5.21
CA GLN A 154 -11.44 -4.70 -4.98
C GLN A 154 -10.02 -5.14 -4.64
N GLN A 155 -9.70 -5.16 -3.36
CA GLN A 155 -8.34 -5.41 -2.88
C GLN A 155 -7.80 -6.78 -3.30
N GLU A 156 -8.65 -7.77 -3.37
CA GLU A 156 -8.29 -9.14 -3.76
C GLU A 156 -7.82 -9.24 -5.21
N MET A 157 -8.10 -8.25 -6.04
CA MET A 157 -7.71 -8.23 -7.45
C MET A 157 -6.36 -7.55 -7.69
N ILE A 158 -5.86 -6.78 -6.72
CA ILE A 158 -4.69 -5.91 -6.94
C ILE A 158 -3.43 -6.71 -7.30
N TRP A 159 -3.13 -7.78 -6.57
CA TRP A 159 -1.94 -8.58 -6.84
C TRP A 159 -1.97 -9.19 -8.24
N GLN A 160 -3.08 -9.81 -8.61
CA GLN A 160 -3.23 -10.43 -9.94
C GLN A 160 -3.15 -9.39 -11.05
N GLN A 161 -3.82 -8.27 -10.90
CA GLN A 161 -3.80 -7.21 -11.91
C GLN A 161 -2.43 -6.57 -12.04
N SER A 162 -1.71 -6.39 -10.94
CA SER A 162 -0.33 -5.87 -10.97
C SER A 162 0.58 -6.77 -11.81
N LEU A 163 0.43 -8.09 -11.68
CA LEU A 163 1.19 -9.04 -12.49
C LEU A 163 0.78 -8.99 -13.95
N ARG A 164 -0.51 -8.89 -14.25
CA ARG A 164 -1.01 -8.83 -15.64
C ARG A 164 -0.51 -7.59 -16.38
N GLU A 165 -0.38 -6.46 -15.67
CA GLU A 165 0.16 -5.24 -16.26
C GLU A 165 1.60 -5.37 -16.72
N LEU A 166 2.36 -6.32 -16.17
CA LEU A 166 3.74 -6.59 -16.57
C LEU A 166 3.85 -7.45 -17.84
N GLY A 167 2.75 -8.04 -18.29
CA GLY A 167 2.68 -8.80 -19.55
C GLY A 167 2.89 -10.29 -19.39
N ASP A 168 3.06 -10.97 -20.52
CA ASP A 168 2.92 -12.42 -20.78
C ASP A 168 3.35 -13.38 -19.67
N GLU A 169 4.61 -13.39 -19.28
CA GLU A 169 5.15 -14.33 -18.30
C GLU A 169 4.53 -14.09 -16.92
N TYR A 170 4.45 -12.82 -16.53
CA TYR A 170 3.90 -12.44 -15.23
C TYR A 170 2.38 -12.64 -15.18
N ALA A 171 1.70 -12.48 -16.30
CA ALA A 171 0.25 -12.74 -16.39
C ALA A 171 -0.06 -14.21 -16.10
N LEU A 172 0.80 -15.13 -16.51
CA LEU A 172 0.66 -16.55 -16.17
C LEU A 172 0.81 -16.79 -14.67
N MET A 173 1.75 -16.09 -14.03
CA MET A 173 1.95 -16.18 -12.58
C MET A 173 0.72 -15.76 -11.77
N ALA A 174 -0.08 -14.83 -12.31
CA ALA A 174 -1.31 -14.37 -11.67
C ALA A 174 -2.33 -15.50 -11.43
N ASN A 175 -2.25 -16.57 -12.20
CA ASN A 175 -3.15 -17.71 -12.12
C ASN A 175 -2.61 -18.88 -11.31
N PHE A 176 -1.42 -18.76 -10.72
CA PHE A 176 -0.86 -19.82 -9.91
C PHE A 176 -1.72 -20.06 -8.66
N PRO A 177 -1.96 -21.33 -8.30
CA PRO A 177 -2.77 -21.64 -7.13
C PRO A 177 -2.07 -21.24 -5.83
N ILE A 178 -2.86 -20.98 -4.81
CA ILE A 178 -2.34 -20.70 -3.46
C ILE A 178 -1.69 -21.99 -2.95
N ASP A 179 -0.46 -21.87 -2.42
CA ASP A 179 0.23 -23.00 -1.80
C ASP A 179 -0.50 -23.40 -0.50
N PRO A 180 -1.01 -24.65 -0.40
CA PRO A 180 -1.71 -25.08 0.81
C PRO A 180 -0.89 -24.98 2.08
N SER A 181 0.44 -25.00 1.99
CA SER A 181 1.32 -24.87 3.16
C SER A 181 1.29 -23.46 3.78
N LEU A 182 0.70 -22.48 3.09
CA LEU A 182 0.57 -21.12 3.59
C LEU A 182 -0.70 -20.91 4.43
N ASN A 183 -1.59 -21.88 4.44
CA ASN A 183 -2.85 -21.82 5.20
C ASN A 183 -2.65 -22.29 6.64
#